data_3914b3732de7c1cc8e69eded0f7abe36
#
_entry.id   3914b3732de7c1cc8e69eded0f7abe36
#
_cell.length_a   1.000
_cell.length_b   1.000
_cell.length_c   1.000
_cell.angle_alpha   90.00
_cell.angle_beta   90.00
_cell.angle_gamma   90.00
#
_symmetry.space_group_name_H-M   'P 1'
#
loop_
_entity.id
_entity.type
_entity.pdbx_description
1 polymer ?
#
loop_
_entity_poly.entity_id
_entity_poly.type
_entity_poly.pdbx_seq_one_letter_code
_entity_poly.pdbx_strand_id
1 'polypeptide(L)'
;MAGRIVLLNALPLTAIPYDTATILVKQLSIERFREELRNFIEKGYEIVSYIRHKATVDLLEKMLNIKLNVSSELYKFSENDLVYIVTLAPEKVVRGQEITDLKPGDLIYYYVVIVKGAWI
;
A
#
# COMPACT_ATOMS: atom_id res chain seq x y z
N MET A 1 0.65 -2.39 -21.98
CA MET A 1 1.09 -1.30 -21.11
C MET A 1 1.08 -1.74 -19.66
N ALA A 2 2.17 -1.54 -18.93
CA ALA A 2 2.23 -1.93 -17.53
C ALA A 2 1.28 -1.08 -16.71
N GLY A 3 0.68 -1.68 -15.68
CA GLY A 3 -0.16 -0.97 -14.75
C GLY A 3 0.65 -0.19 -13.73
N ARG A 4 -0.01 0.22 -12.68
CA ARG A 4 0.56 1.05 -11.63
C ARG A 4 0.42 0.33 -10.29
N ILE A 5 1.50 0.30 -9.51
CA ILE A 5 1.47 -0.17 -8.12
C ILE A 5 1.14 1.02 -7.23
N VAL A 6 0.11 0.86 -6.40
CA VAL A 6 -0.33 1.90 -5.47
C VAL A 6 -0.04 1.44 -4.05
N LEU A 7 0.69 2.27 -3.29
CA LEU A 7 1.01 2.02 -1.90
C LEU A 7 0.17 2.94 -1.01
N LEU A 8 -0.57 2.33 -0.09
CA LEU A 8 -1.43 3.03 0.86
C LEU A 8 -1.06 2.63 2.29
N ASN A 9 -1.32 3.51 3.26
CA ASN A 9 -1.26 3.15 4.67
C ASN A 9 -2.64 2.75 5.22
N ALA A 10 -3.70 3.09 4.50
CA ALA A 10 -5.07 2.68 4.79
C ALA A 10 -5.90 2.86 3.52
N LEU A 11 -6.98 2.10 3.40
CA LEU A 11 -7.91 2.24 2.27
C LEU A 11 -9.18 2.95 2.76
N PRO A 12 -9.34 4.25 2.46
CA PRO A 12 -10.58 4.94 2.78
C PRO A 12 -11.67 4.50 1.80
N LEU A 13 -12.89 4.33 2.28
CA LEU A 13 -14.00 3.92 1.42
C LEU A 13 -14.28 4.96 0.33
N THR A 14 -13.97 6.22 0.58
CA THR A 14 -14.11 7.29 -0.41
C THR A 14 -13.20 7.12 -1.63
N ALA A 15 -12.18 6.27 -1.55
CA ALA A 15 -11.30 5.96 -2.68
C ALA A 15 -11.97 5.03 -3.69
N ILE A 16 -13.07 4.38 -3.31
CA ILE A 16 -13.76 3.41 -4.16
C ILE A 16 -14.81 4.15 -5.00
N PRO A 17 -14.67 4.19 -6.34
CA PRO A 17 -15.56 4.98 -7.20
C PRO A 17 -16.83 4.23 -7.63
N TYR A 18 -17.21 3.18 -6.92
CA TYR A 18 -18.35 2.33 -7.25
C TYR A 18 -19.42 2.43 -6.18
N ASP A 19 -20.70 2.39 -6.61
CA ASP A 19 -21.82 2.34 -5.68
C ASP A 19 -21.80 1.05 -4.87
N THR A 20 -21.36 -0.03 -5.49
CA THR A 20 -21.21 -1.33 -4.85
C THR A 20 -19.86 -1.92 -5.25
N ALA A 21 -19.13 -2.44 -4.28
CA ALA A 21 -17.84 -3.06 -4.53
C ALA A 21 -17.61 -4.23 -3.58
N THR A 22 -16.84 -5.19 -4.05
CA THR A 22 -16.32 -6.28 -3.22
C THR A 22 -14.84 -6.05 -3.01
N ILE A 23 -14.38 -6.12 -1.77
CA ILE A 23 -12.98 -5.91 -1.42
C ILE A 23 -12.43 -7.21 -0.87
N LEU A 24 -11.37 -7.72 -1.50
CA LEU A 24 -10.66 -8.92 -1.06
C LEU A 24 -9.30 -8.50 -0.53
N VAL A 25 -8.95 -8.99 0.66
CA VAL A 25 -7.71 -8.60 1.34
C VAL A 25 -6.90 -9.86 1.63
N LYS A 26 -5.62 -9.84 1.25
CA LYS A 26 -4.69 -10.92 1.55
C LYS A 26 -3.50 -10.35 2.29
N GLN A 27 -3.22 -10.88 3.49
CA GLN A 27 -2.02 -10.50 4.23
C GLN A 27 -0.80 -11.19 3.63
N LEU A 28 0.29 -10.44 3.50
CA LEU A 28 1.54 -10.91 2.92
C LEU A 28 2.64 -10.93 3.98
N SER A 29 3.56 -11.89 3.87
CA SER A 29 4.81 -11.82 4.61
C SER A 29 5.69 -10.71 4.06
N ILE A 30 6.69 -10.30 4.83
CA ILE A 30 7.65 -9.29 4.38
C ILE A 30 8.34 -9.74 3.09
N GLU A 31 8.77 -10.98 3.04
CA GLU A 31 9.47 -11.57 1.90
C GLU A 31 8.57 -11.59 0.66
N ARG A 32 7.32 -11.99 0.84
CA ARG A 32 6.35 -12.05 -0.27
C ARG A 32 6.04 -10.67 -0.81
N PHE A 33 5.86 -9.69 0.07
CA PHE A 33 5.63 -8.30 -0.32
C PHE A 33 6.79 -7.78 -1.16
N ARG A 34 8.01 -7.94 -0.67
CA ARG A 34 9.21 -7.48 -1.39
C ARG A 34 9.35 -8.16 -2.74
N GLU A 35 9.16 -9.47 -2.79
CA GLU A 35 9.27 -10.26 -4.01
C GLU A 35 8.26 -9.80 -5.05
N GLU A 36 7.00 -9.64 -4.66
CA GLU A 36 5.95 -9.22 -5.59
C GLU A 36 6.22 -7.83 -6.16
N LEU A 37 6.56 -6.87 -5.30
CA LEU A 37 6.82 -5.52 -5.77
C LEU A 37 8.05 -5.45 -6.66
N ARG A 38 9.11 -6.13 -6.32
CA ARG A 38 10.31 -6.15 -7.17
C ARG A 38 10.04 -6.75 -8.53
N ASN A 39 9.25 -7.83 -8.59
CA ASN A 39 8.86 -8.44 -9.86
C ASN A 39 8.09 -7.46 -10.75
N PHE A 40 7.15 -6.72 -10.18
CA PHE A 40 6.40 -5.73 -10.95
C PHE A 40 7.26 -4.55 -11.39
N ILE A 41 8.16 -4.08 -10.53
CA ILE A 41 9.11 -3.02 -10.87
C ILE A 41 9.97 -3.43 -12.06
N GLU A 42 10.49 -4.65 -12.06
CA GLU A 42 11.31 -5.19 -13.14
C GLU A 42 10.53 -5.30 -14.45
N LYS A 43 9.20 -5.48 -14.38
CA LYS A 43 8.32 -5.51 -15.55
C LYS A 43 7.93 -4.12 -16.05
N GLY A 44 8.43 -3.07 -15.42
CA GLY A 44 8.16 -1.69 -15.84
C GLY A 44 6.94 -1.06 -15.21
N TYR A 45 6.38 -1.64 -14.15
CA TYR A 45 5.27 -1.02 -13.43
C TYR A 45 5.75 0.23 -12.71
N GLU A 46 4.94 1.29 -12.80
CA GLU A 46 5.16 2.52 -12.03
C GLU A 46 4.69 2.30 -10.59
N ILE A 47 5.42 2.85 -9.62
CA ILE A 47 4.99 2.86 -8.21
C ILE A 47 4.57 4.26 -7.83
N VAL A 48 3.37 4.37 -7.25
CA VAL A 48 2.84 5.62 -6.73
C VAL A 48 2.50 5.41 -5.26
N SER A 49 3.06 6.27 -4.40
CA SER A 49 2.80 6.20 -2.98
C SER A 49 1.82 7.29 -2.56
N TYR A 50 0.80 6.88 -1.81
CA TYR A 50 -0.15 7.78 -1.14
C TYR A 50 0.05 7.76 0.37
N ILE A 51 1.19 7.21 0.83
CA ILE A 51 1.51 7.11 2.25
C ILE A 51 1.97 8.47 2.76
N ARG A 52 1.42 8.89 3.89
CA ARG A 52 1.70 10.19 4.50
C ARG A 52 2.74 10.14 5.60
N HIS A 53 3.04 8.96 6.14
CA HIS A 53 4.01 8.80 7.22
C HIS A 53 5.42 8.70 6.65
N LYS A 54 6.24 9.71 6.93
CA LYS A 54 7.61 9.77 6.42
C LYS A 54 8.44 8.54 6.81
N ALA A 55 8.33 8.10 8.07
CA ALA A 55 9.09 6.94 8.53
C ALA A 55 8.76 5.68 7.74
N THR A 56 7.48 5.46 7.40
CA THR A 56 7.06 4.33 6.58
C THR A 56 7.60 4.46 5.16
N VAL A 57 7.54 5.65 4.58
CA VAL A 57 8.06 5.90 3.23
C VAL A 57 9.58 5.63 3.19
N ASP A 58 10.31 6.15 4.17
CA ASP A 58 11.76 5.96 4.25
C ASP A 58 12.13 4.47 4.34
N LEU A 59 11.38 3.70 5.13
CA LEU A 59 11.60 2.27 5.27
C LEU A 59 11.33 1.53 3.95
N LEU A 60 10.23 1.85 3.28
CA LEU A 60 9.87 1.23 2.00
C LEU A 60 10.88 1.56 0.91
N GLU A 61 11.41 2.78 0.89
CA GLU A 61 12.47 3.13 -0.06
C GLU A 61 13.69 2.24 0.11
N LYS A 62 14.07 1.97 1.36
CA LYS A 62 15.21 1.07 1.64
C LYS A 62 14.89 -0.37 1.27
N MET A 63 13.70 -0.86 1.61
CA MET A 63 13.30 -2.24 1.33
C MET A 63 13.24 -2.55 -0.15
N LEU A 64 12.78 -1.60 -0.94
CA LEU A 64 12.51 -1.78 -2.37
C LEU A 64 13.61 -1.19 -3.26
N ASN A 65 14.53 -0.44 -2.67
CA ASN A 65 15.60 0.28 -3.38
C ASN A 65 15.05 1.19 -4.49
N ILE A 66 14.07 2.01 -4.13
CA ILE A 66 13.42 2.96 -5.02
C ILE A 66 13.21 4.27 -4.29
N LYS A 67 12.83 5.32 -5.02
CA LYS A 67 12.42 6.59 -4.42
C LYS A 67 10.91 6.70 -4.38
N LEU A 68 10.40 7.16 -3.25
CA LEU A 68 8.98 7.39 -3.02
C LEU A 68 8.81 8.78 -2.43
N ASN A 69 7.62 9.36 -2.63
CA ASN A 69 7.29 10.66 -2.06
C ASN A 69 6.29 10.50 -0.92
N VAL A 70 6.42 11.35 0.11
CA VAL A 70 5.38 11.49 1.11
C VAL A 70 4.23 12.25 0.45
N SER A 71 3.04 11.66 0.44
CA SER A 71 1.91 12.20 -0.30
C SER A 71 0.96 12.98 0.61
N SER A 72 0.38 14.05 0.07
CA SER A 72 -0.75 14.75 0.68
C SER A 72 -2.04 14.57 -0.13
N GLU A 73 -1.99 13.79 -1.21
CA GLU A 73 -3.13 13.59 -2.10
C GLU A 73 -4.06 12.48 -1.60
N LEU A 74 -5.32 12.56 -2.00
CA LEU A 74 -6.30 11.52 -1.74
C LEU A 74 -6.28 10.51 -2.88
N TYR A 75 -6.27 9.24 -2.51
CA TYR A 75 -6.28 8.16 -3.50
C TYR A 75 -7.70 7.96 -4.06
N LYS A 76 -7.75 7.70 -5.37
CA LYS A 76 -8.94 7.21 -6.05
C LYS A 76 -8.57 5.98 -6.85
N PHE A 77 -9.30 4.88 -6.64
CA PHE A 77 -9.03 3.62 -7.31
C PHE A 77 -9.31 3.69 -8.81
N SER A 78 -8.42 3.08 -9.59
CA SER A 78 -8.57 2.83 -11.02
C SER A 78 -8.40 1.33 -11.28
N GLU A 79 -9.13 0.78 -12.25
CA GLU A 79 -9.17 -0.66 -12.53
C GLU A 79 -7.80 -1.31 -12.76
N ASN A 80 -6.84 -0.53 -13.25
CA ASN A 80 -5.51 -1.06 -13.54
C ASN A 80 -4.52 -0.92 -12.37
N ASP A 81 -4.99 -0.45 -11.22
CA ASP A 81 -4.15 -0.28 -10.06
C ASP A 81 -3.96 -1.62 -9.33
N LEU A 82 -2.70 -1.90 -8.96
CA LEU A 82 -2.36 -2.95 -8.03
C LEU A 82 -2.21 -2.31 -6.66
N VAL A 83 -3.14 -2.58 -5.76
CA VAL A 83 -3.23 -1.88 -4.47
C VAL A 83 -2.58 -2.70 -3.37
N TYR A 84 -1.61 -2.09 -2.69
CA TYR A 84 -0.96 -2.67 -1.52
C TYR A 84 -1.12 -1.72 -0.34
N ILE A 85 -1.45 -2.27 0.81
CA ILE A 85 -1.55 -1.51 2.06
C ILE A 85 -0.39 -1.91 2.95
N VAL A 86 0.33 -0.92 3.46
CA VAL A 86 1.40 -1.08 4.43
C VAL A 86 1.03 -0.25 5.65
N THR A 87 0.73 -0.92 6.74
CA THR A 87 0.21 -0.26 7.93
C THR A 87 1.00 -0.68 9.17
N LEU A 88 1.06 0.20 10.16
CA LEU A 88 1.73 -0.09 11.41
C LEU A 88 0.96 -1.17 12.17
N ALA A 89 1.68 -2.18 12.69
CA ALA A 89 1.08 -3.21 13.51
C ALA A 89 0.42 -2.57 14.75
N PRO A 90 -0.80 -3.02 15.16
CA PRO A 90 -1.53 -2.38 16.25
C PRO A 90 -0.75 -2.28 17.56
N GLU A 91 0.07 -3.27 17.89
CA GLU A 91 0.88 -3.28 19.10
C GLU A 91 2.03 -2.26 19.07
N LYS A 92 2.30 -1.68 17.90
CA LYS A 92 3.33 -0.65 17.74
C LYS A 92 2.76 0.76 17.74
N VAL A 93 1.44 0.90 17.78
CA VAL A 93 0.79 2.20 17.80
C VAL A 93 0.84 2.75 19.21
N VAL A 94 1.56 3.86 19.40
CA VAL A 94 1.63 4.58 20.67
C VAL A 94 0.93 5.91 20.48
N ARG A 95 -0.14 6.11 21.25
CA ARG A 95 -0.97 7.30 21.14
C ARG A 95 -0.20 8.56 21.48
N GLY A 96 -0.24 9.55 20.59
CA GLY A 96 0.41 10.82 20.80
C GLY A 96 1.92 10.83 20.55
N GLN A 97 2.48 9.71 20.07
CA GLN A 97 3.89 9.65 19.71
C GLN A 97 4.08 9.36 18.22
N GLU A 98 5.03 10.05 17.63
CA GLU A 98 5.47 9.77 16.27
C GLU A 98 6.56 8.69 16.33
N ILE A 99 6.40 7.63 15.54
CA ILE A 99 7.38 6.57 15.44
C ILE A 99 8.35 6.93 14.33
N THR A 100 9.63 7.11 14.69
CA THR A 100 10.65 7.55 13.74
C THR A 100 11.63 6.45 13.35
N ASP A 101 11.67 5.35 14.10
CA ASP A 101 12.59 4.24 13.83
C ASP A 101 11.79 2.97 13.61
N LEU A 102 11.34 2.78 12.36
CA LEU A 102 10.57 1.61 11.96
C LEU A 102 11.46 0.52 11.37
N LYS A 103 11.12 -0.72 11.69
CA LYS A 103 11.71 -1.91 11.10
C LYS A 103 10.64 -2.63 10.26
N PRO A 104 11.03 -3.44 9.27
CA PRO A 104 10.05 -4.16 8.44
C PRO A 104 9.02 -4.95 9.25
N GLY A 105 9.42 -5.55 10.37
CA GLY A 105 8.53 -6.32 11.24
C GLY A 105 7.54 -5.49 12.05
N ASP A 106 7.67 -4.18 12.06
CA ASP A 106 6.72 -3.29 12.73
C ASP A 106 5.50 -2.98 11.87
N LEU A 107 5.53 -3.40 10.61
CA LEU A 107 4.47 -3.15 9.65
C LEU A 107 3.77 -4.44 9.25
N ILE A 108 2.52 -4.31 8.82
CA ILE A 108 1.74 -5.39 8.23
C ILE A 108 1.48 -5.03 6.78
N TYR A 109 1.59 -6.00 5.89
CA TYR A 109 1.52 -5.82 4.44
C TYR A 109 0.33 -6.58 3.89
N TYR A 110 -0.45 -5.91 3.04
CA TYR A 110 -1.63 -6.50 2.41
C TYR A 110 -1.63 -6.26 0.92
N TYR A 111 -2.15 -7.24 0.17
CA TYR A 111 -2.59 -7.04 -1.21
C TYR A 111 -4.10 -6.94 -1.22
N VAL A 112 -4.64 -5.96 -1.94
CA VAL A 112 -6.08 -5.68 -1.95
C VAL A 112 -6.60 -5.72 -3.38
N VAL A 113 -7.69 -6.45 -3.58
CA VAL A 113 -8.40 -6.49 -4.85
C VAL A 113 -9.76 -5.85 -4.66
N ILE A 114 -10.07 -4.87 -5.51
CA ILE A 114 -11.34 -4.16 -5.48
C ILE A 114 -12.10 -4.51 -6.75
N VAL A 115 -13.27 -5.11 -6.58
CA VAL A 115 -14.11 -5.57 -7.68
C VAL A 115 -15.42 -4.78 -7.69
N LYS A 116 -15.75 -4.18 -8.83
CA LYS A 116 -17.00 -3.45 -9.00
C LYS A 116 -18.19 -4.40 -8.95
N GLY A 117 -19.23 -3.99 -8.25
CA GLY A 117 -20.51 -4.67 -8.25
C GLY A 117 -20.82 -5.44 -6.99
N ALA A 118 -22.09 -5.81 -6.88
CA ALA A 118 -22.60 -6.64 -5.81
C ALA A 118 -22.55 -8.11 -6.23
N TRP A 119 -22.25 -8.96 -5.25
CA TRP A 119 -22.25 -10.41 -5.46
C TRP A 119 -23.61 -11.06 -5.20
N ILE A 120 -24.58 -10.29 -4.70
CA ILE A 120 -25.94 -10.75 -4.39
C ILE A 120 -26.95 -10.18 -5.38
#